data_f0fe84b723f4923338800b6aefc014a0
#
_entry.id   f0fe84b723f4923338800b6aefc014a0
#
_cell.length_a   1.000
_cell.length_b   1.000
_cell.length_c   1.000
_cell.angle_alpha   90.00
_cell.angle_beta   90.00
_cell.angle_gamma   90.00
#
_symmetry.space_group_name_H-M   'P 1'
#
loop_
_entity.id
_entity.type
_entity.pdbx_description
1 polymer ?
#
loop_
_entity_poly.entity_id
_entity_poly.type
_entity_poly.pdbx_seq_one_letter_code
_entity_poly.pdbx_strand_id
1 'polypeptide(L)'
;MSEDKNRPDQSQGEIVIYQAEDGLTKVECRFVDETVWLTQQQMAELFHTSRSNIVEHIGHIYEEGELDEVSTCRKFRQVRMEGSRQVTRELTFYNLDMIISLGYRVKSLIATQFRRWATERLKEYMIKGFTMDDERLKNLGGGNYWRELLERIRDIRSSEKVMYRQVLDLYATSVDYNPRSAESVAFFKMVQNKLHYAAHGHTAAEVIYERADADKPFMGLTTFSGDFPTAKDIGIAKNYLTEEELRILNQMVSGYFDFAEVQAIRHRPMYMSDYVEQLDNILRATGEEVLTHAGKISHAQAMEKAKAEYKRYQAQTLSPVEEEYLKTIKQLGKTAKTAAEKQDDSSDPS
;
A
#
# COMPACT_ATOMS: atom_id res chain seq x y z
N MET A 1 23.66 6.28 43.11
CA MET A 1 23.24 7.11 41.97
C MET A 1 24.50 7.38 41.15
N SER A 2 24.82 6.53 40.21
CA SER A 2 25.92 6.70 39.27
C SER A 2 25.28 6.69 37.86
N GLU A 3 25.26 7.88 37.27
CA GLU A 3 24.76 8.09 35.92
C GLU A 3 25.66 7.35 34.93
N ASP A 4 24.98 6.55 34.11
CA ASP A 4 25.54 5.76 33.04
C ASP A 4 25.99 6.68 31.89
N LYS A 5 27.27 7.07 31.91
CA LYS A 5 27.92 7.98 30.96
C LYS A 5 28.40 7.30 29.67
N ASN A 6 27.86 6.12 29.30
CA ASN A 6 28.37 5.36 28.17
C ASN A 6 27.23 4.90 27.22
N ARG A 7 26.33 5.82 26.84
CA ARG A 7 25.57 5.62 25.62
C ARG A 7 26.41 6.15 24.45
N PRO A 8 26.75 5.32 23.47
CA PRO A 8 27.35 5.82 22.23
C PRO A 8 26.36 6.78 21.59
N ASP A 9 26.86 7.93 21.20
CA ASP A 9 26.13 8.96 20.47
C ASP A 9 25.55 8.35 19.18
N GLN A 10 24.25 8.05 19.15
CA GLN A 10 23.53 7.45 18.01
C GLN A 10 23.42 8.41 16.81
N SER A 11 24.14 9.52 16.81
CA SER A 11 24.14 10.53 15.74
C SER A 11 25.14 10.26 14.60
N GLN A 12 25.82 9.12 14.57
CA GLN A 12 26.68 8.72 13.45
C GLN A 12 25.83 7.99 12.38
N GLY A 13 25.16 8.78 11.54
CA GLY A 13 24.53 8.22 10.32
C GLY A 13 25.56 7.60 9.39
N GLU A 14 25.15 6.60 8.65
CA GLU A 14 25.95 5.94 7.63
C GLU A 14 26.35 6.96 6.53
N ILE A 15 27.62 6.99 6.17
CA ILE A 15 28.10 7.84 5.08
C ILE A 15 28.00 7.01 3.79
N VAL A 16 27.10 7.41 2.91
CA VAL A 16 26.91 6.80 1.60
C VAL A 16 27.51 7.73 0.54
N ILE A 17 28.28 7.18 -0.39
CA ILE A 17 28.78 7.95 -1.53
C ILE A 17 27.74 7.85 -2.64
N TYR A 18 27.05 8.96 -2.93
CA TYR A 18 26.22 9.07 -4.11
C TYR A 18 27.09 9.36 -5.33
N GLN A 19 26.91 8.57 -6.39
CA GLN A 19 27.54 8.80 -7.67
C GLN A 19 26.48 9.10 -8.73
N ALA A 20 26.56 10.25 -9.37
CA ALA A 20 25.64 10.61 -10.45
C ALA A 20 25.84 9.70 -11.68
N GLU A 21 24.83 9.63 -12.55
CA GLU A 21 24.86 8.78 -13.77
C GLU A 21 26.03 9.11 -14.70
N ASP A 22 26.58 10.34 -14.65
CA ASP A 22 27.77 10.75 -15.40
C ASP A 22 29.07 10.09 -14.88
N GLY A 23 29.00 9.41 -13.73
CA GLY A 23 30.15 8.78 -13.07
C GLY A 23 31.19 9.76 -12.49
N LEU A 24 31.05 11.05 -12.72
CA LEU A 24 32.02 12.09 -12.37
C LEU A 24 31.69 12.77 -11.04
N THR A 25 30.44 12.91 -10.72
CA THR A 25 29.98 13.57 -9.48
C THR A 25 29.84 12.55 -8.35
N LYS A 26 30.72 12.65 -7.35
CA LYS A 26 30.67 11.85 -6.12
C LYS A 26 30.42 12.78 -4.94
N VAL A 27 29.32 12.56 -4.23
CA VAL A 27 28.95 13.34 -3.05
C VAL A 27 28.82 12.42 -1.85
N GLU A 28 29.53 12.74 -0.77
CA GLU A 28 29.37 12.06 0.50
C GLU A 28 28.03 12.48 1.14
N CYS A 29 27.11 11.56 1.23
CA CYS A 29 25.80 11.79 1.83
C CYS A 29 25.76 11.18 3.21
N ARG A 30 25.13 11.87 4.17
CA ARG A 30 24.80 11.28 5.47
C ARG A 30 23.39 10.69 5.40
N PHE A 31 23.27 9.42 5.74
CA PHE A 31 22.00 8.71 5.79
C PHE A 31 21.57 8.55 7.25
N VAL A 32 20.51 9.21 7.64
CA VAL A 32 19.97 9.18 9.02
C VAL A 32 18.44 9.23 8.92
N ASP A 33 17.73 8.46 9.75
CA ASP A 33 16.26 8.42 9.79
C ASP A 33 15.63 8.14 8.39
N GLU A 34 16.23 7.20 7.64
CA GLU A 34 15.79 6.80 6.28
C GLU A 34 15.81 7.93 5.23
N THR A 35 16.52 9.02 5.50
CA THR A 35 16.67 10.14 4.57
C THR A 35 18.12 10.55 4.40
N VAL A 36 18.41 11.25 3.30
CA VAL A 36 19.73 11.79 2.95
C VAL A 36 19.85 13.22 3.47
N TRP A 37 20.97 13.53 4.09
CA TRP A 37 21.29 14.86 4.60
C TRP A 37 22.53 15.42 3.92
N LEU A 38 22.41 16.62 3.33
CA LEU A 38 23.52 17.34 2.68
C LEU A 38 23.67 18.74 3.26
N THR A 39 24.93 19.21 3.29
CA THR A 39 25.23 20.62 3.56
C THR A 39 25.00 21.47 2.32
N GLN A 40 24.93 22.81 2.49
CA GLN A 40 24.85 23.76 1.36
C GLN A 40 26.00 23.58 0.38
N GLN A 41 27.21 23.29 0.87
CA GLN A 41 28.39 23.06 0.04
C GLN A 41 28.25 21.78 -0.79
N GLN A 42 27.81 20.68 -0.17
CA GLN A 42 27.57 19.41 -0.86
C GLN A 42 26.44 19.52 -1.92
N MET A 43 25.39 20.29 -1.63
CA MET A 43 24.34 20.57 -2.61
C MET A 43 24.85 21.43 -3.78
N ALA A 44 25.74 22.38 -3.52
CA ALA A 44 26.39 23.16 -4.58
C ALA A 44 27.26 22.28 -5.49
N GLU A 45 27.99 21.34 -4.92
CA GLU A 45 28.78 20.33 -5.65
C GLU A 45 27.87 19.38 -6.43
N LEU A 46 26.80 18.87 -5.80
CA LEU A 46 25.82 17.98 -6.43
C LEU A 46 25.18 18.60 -7.68
N PHE A 47 24.76 19.86 -7.57
CA PHE A 47 24.06 20.54 -8.66
C PHE A 47 24.97 21.35 -9.59
N HIS A 48 26.29 21.28 -9.40
CA HIS A 48 27.29 22.05 -10.15
C HIS A 48 26.96 23.55 -10.21
N THR A 49 26.71 24.15 -9.04
CA THR A 49 26.38 25.56 -8.87
C THR A 49 27.16 26.19 -7.73
N SER A 50 27.01 27.51 -7.53
CA SER A 50 27.66 28.18 -6.39
C SER A 50 26.89 27.94 -5.08
N ARG A 51 27.59 27.93 -3.95
CA ARG A 51 26.96 27.89 -2.63
C ARG A 51 26.02 29.06 -2.40
N SER A 52 26.35 30.25 -2.91
CA SER A 52 25.49 31.45 -2.79
C SER A 52 24.14 31.24 -3.47
N ASN A 53 24.14 30.62 -4.65
CA ASN A 53 22.92 30.29 -5.38
C ASN A 53 22.05 29.26 -4.59
N ILE A 54 22.68 28.27 -3.97
CA ILE A 54 21.95 27.32 -3.09
C ILE A 54 21.31 28.04 -1.90
N VAL A 55 22.05 28.92 -1.23
CA VAL A 55 21.54 29.70 -0.07
C VAL A 55 20.35 30.58 -0.47
N GLU A 56 20.42 31.25 -1.62
CA GLU A 56 19.35 32.07 -2.16
C GLU A 56 18.08 31.24 -2.42
N HIS A 57 18.22 30.11 -3.09
CA HIS A 57 17.07 29.22 -3.33
C HIS A 57 16.48 28.63 -2.05
N ILE A 58 17.28 28.25 -1.05
CA ILE A 58 16.79 27.82 0.26
C ILE A 58 15.95 28.92 0.92
N GLY A 59 16.43 30.17 0.88
CA GLY A 59 15.71 31.32 1.39
C GLY A 59 14.33 31.44 0.74
N HIS A 60 14.26 31.43 -0.58
CA HIS A 60 13.00 31.52 -1.32
C HIS A 60 12.06 30.35 -1.02
N ILE A 61 12.56 29.11 -0.87
CA ILE A 61 11.75 27.92 -0.53
C ILE A 61 11.03 28.13 0.81
N TYR A 62 11.74 28.66 1.80
CA TYR A 62 11.15 28.95 3.11
C TYR A 62 10.22 30.18 3.10
N GLU A 63 10.60 31.25 2.40
CA GLU A 63 9.78 32.46 2.27
C GLU A 63 8.46 32.20 1.56
N GLU A 64 8.47 31.34 0.54
CA GLU A 64 7.27 30.94 -0.21
C GLU A 64 6.41 29.89 0.54
N GLY A 65 6.90 29.37 1.66
CA GLY A 65 6.20 28.35 2.45
C GLY A 65 6.11 26.98 1.78
N GLU A 66 7.01 26.69 0.79
CA GLU A 66 7.06 25.38 0.14
C GLU A 66 7.51 24.29 1.12
N LEU A 67 8.50 24.62 1.98
CA LEU A 67 9.00 23.75 3.04
C LEU A 67 9.13 24.52 4.36
N ASP A 68 9.08 23.76 5.46
CA ASP A 68 9.32 24.28 6.81
C ASP A 68 10.78 24.04 7.26
N GLU A 69 11.42 25.07 7.84
CA GLU A 69 12.82 24.97 8.27
C GLU A 69 13.02 23.95 9.39
N VAL A 70 12.07 23.84 10.32
CA VAL A 70 12.19 22.95 11.48
C VAL A 70 12.22 21.47 11.06
N SER A 71 11.45 21.12 10.03
CA SER A 71 11.34 19.75 9.52
C SER A 71 12.44 19.37 8.54
N THR A 72 13.04 20.35 7.85
CA THR A 72 13.98 20.09 6.74
C THR A 72 15.45 20.43 7.05
N CYS A 73 15.73 21.05 8.17
CA CYS A 73 17.05 21.52 8.56
C CYS A 73 17.46 21.00 9.94
N ARG A 74 18.67 20.45 10.04
CA ARG A 74 19.26 20.00 11.31
C ARG A 74 20.74 20.39 11.42
N LYS A 75 21.21 20.61 12.63
CA LYS A 75 22.62 20.84 12.93
C LYS A 75 23.26 19.55 13.42
N PHE A 76 24.32 19.14 12.74
CA PHE A 76 25.14 18.00 13.14
C PHE A 76 26.54 18.47 13.53
N ARG A 77 27.11 17.85 14.55
CA ARG A 77 28.51 18.05 14.93
C ARG A 77 29.40 17.22 14.02
N GLN A 78 30.35 17.88 13.38
CA GLN A 78 31.39 17.24 12.59
C GLN A 78 32.76 17.50 13.22
N VAL A 79 33.47 16.41 13.46
CA VAL A 79 34.85 16.46 13.96
C VAL A 79 35.79 16.29 12.81
N ARG A 80 36.66 17.28 12.56
CA ARG A 80 37.71 17.22 11.52
C ARG A 80 39.09 17.48 12.15
N MET A 81 40.11 16.83 11.59
CA MET A 81 41.51 17.14 11.91
C MET A 81 41.96 18.32 11.04
N GLU A 82 42.27 19.45 11.67
CA GLU A 82 42.90 20.60 11.02
C GLU A 82 44.36 20.66 11.49
N GLY A 83 45.27 20.14 10.68
CA GLY A 83 46.64 19.89 11.07
C GLY A 83 46.74 18.85 12.19
N SER A 84 47.30 19.22 13.33
CA SER A 84 47.44 18.35 14.54
C SER A 84 46.28 18.51 15.53
N ARG A 85 45.28 19.34 15.25
CA ARG A 85 44.18 19.63 16.18
C ARG A 85 42.87 19.05 15.71
N GLN A 86 42.13 18.44 16.65
CA GLN A 86 40.75 18.02 16.42
C GLN A 86 39.81 19.22 16.62
N VAL A 87 39.11 19.62 15.57
CA VAL A 87 38.16 20.75 15.61
C VAL A 87 36.75 20.20 15.41
N THR A 88 35.88 20.54 16.35
CA THR A 88 34.46 20.22 16.27
C THR A 88 33.72 21.43 15.74
N ARG A 89 32.99 21.27 14.64
CA ARG A 89 32.12 22.32 14.07
C ARG A 89 30.69 21.83 14.00
N GLU A 90 29.74 22.69 14.28
CA GLU A 90 28.34 22.44 13.96
C GLU A 90 28.08 22.90 12.51
N LEU A 91 27.62 21.96 11.68
CA LEU A 91 27.24 22.24 10.31
C LEU A 91 25.74 22.02 10.15
N THR A 92 25.13 22.91 9.38
CA THR A 92 23.74 22.79 9.00
C THR A 92 23.60 21.85 7.82
N PHE A 93 22.73 20.87 7.96
CA PHE A 93 22.38 19.89 6.95
C PHE A 93 20.90 20.02 6.60
N TYR A 94 20.57 19.70 5.38
CA TYR A 94 19.23 19.73 4.82
C TYR A 94 18.85 18.34 4.33
N ASN A 95 17.57 17.96 4.54
CA ASN A 95 17.07 16.65 4.19
C ASN A 95 16.77 16.48 2.69
N LEU A 96 16.27 15.30 2.32
CA LEU A 96 15.95 14.95 0.94
C LEU A 96 14.88 15.88 0.33
N ASP A 97 13.91 16.36 1.11
CA ASP A 97 12.86 17.27 0.60
C ASP A 97 13.46 18.57 0.08
N MET A 98 14.38 19.17 0.85
CA MET A 98 15.11 20.37 0.42
C MET A 98 15.98 20.07 -0.82
N ILE A 99 16.64 18.93 -0.90
CA ILE A 99 17.46 18.54 -2.05
C ILE A 99 16.59 18.43 -3.32
N ILE A 100 15.40 17.85 -3.20
CA ILE A 100 14.45 17.72 -4.31
C ILE A 100 13.95 19.08 -4.75
N SER A 101 13.50 19.94 -3.84
CA SER A 101 13.03 21.31 -4.16
C SER A 101 14.09 22.14 -4.86
N LEU A 102 15.35 22.06 -4.41
CA LEU A 102 16.49 22.69 -5.08
C LEU A 102 16.70 22.15 -6.49
N GLY A 103 16.57 20.84 -6.69
CA GLY A 103 16.70 20.19 -8.00
C GLY A 103 15.70 20.72 -9.04
N TYR A 104 14.53 21.16 -8.60
CA TYR A 104 13.54 21.80 -9.47
C TYR A 104 13.83 23.28 -9.75
N ARG A 105 14.55 23.99 -8.86
CA ARG A 105 14.79 25.44 -8.94
C ARG A 105 16.13 25.81 -9.56
N VAL A 106 17.17 25.05 -9.30
CA VAL A 106 18.54 25.34 -9.76
C VAL A 106 18.64 25.20 -11.27
N LYS A 107 19.29 26.19 -11.90
CA LYS A 107 19.56 26.20 -13.36
C LYS A 107 20.94 25.61 -13.65
N SER A 108 21.03 24.29 -13.76
CA SER A 108 22.24 23.58 -14.17
C SER A 108 21.92 22.38 -15.04
N LEU A 109 22.93 21.83 -15.71
CA LEU A 109 22.78 20.60 -16.51
C LEU A 109 22.35 19.42 -15.62
N ILE A 110 22.99 19.26 -14.47
CA ILE A 110 22.70 18.19 -13.51
C ILE A 110 21.28 18.31 -12.98
N ALA A 111 20.84 19.53 -12.58
CA ALA A 111 19.46 19.77 -12.18
C ALA A 111 18.44 19.48 -13.31
N THR A 112 18.82 19.71 -14.57
CA THR A 112 17.99 19.35 -15.72
C THR A 112 17.89 17.84 -15.88
N GLN A 113 18.98 17.09 -15.72
CA GLN A 113 19.00 15.61 -15.75
C GLN A 113 18.11 15.07 -14.60
N PHE A 114 18.28 15.61 -13.39
CA PHE A 114 17.43 15.26 -12.24
C PHE A 114 15.94 15.45 -12.55
N ARG A 115 15.53 16.62 -13.09
CA ARG A 115 14.12 16.87 -13.44
C ARG A 115 13.59 15.91 -14.50
N ARG A 116 14.39 15.53 -15.50
CA ARG A 116 14.00 14.53 -16.49
C ARG A 116 13.78 13.17 -15.86
N TRP A 117 14.73 12.71 -15.05
CA TRP A 117 14.62 11.46 -14.30
C TRP A 117 13.36 11.47 -13.38
N ALA A 118 13.17 12.52 -12.59
CA ALA A 118 12.01 12.63 -11.69
C ALA A 118 10.69 12.63 -12.48
N THR A 119 10.65 13.33 -13.62
CA THR A 119 9.48 13.36 -14.50
C THR A 119 9.16 11.96 -15.05
N GLU A 120 10.17 11.19 -15.43
CA GLU A 120 9.97 9.80 -15.89
C GLU A 120 9.42 8.91 -14.77
N ARG A 121 9.95 9.01 -13.55
CA ARG A 121 9.44 8.26 -12.39
C ARG A 121 8.00 8.64 -12.05
N LEU A 122 7.68 9.91 -12.00
CA LEU A 122 6.32 10.39 -11.76
C LEU A 122 5.35 9.96 -12.87
N LYS A 123 5.77 10.06 -14.12
CA LYS A 123 4.97 9.62 -15.27
C LYS A 123 4.70 8.11 -15.20
N GLU A 124 5.69 7.31 -14.88
CA GLU A 124 5.55 5.87 -14.68
C GLU A 124 4.56 5.56 -13.57
N TYR A 125 4.69 6.22 -12.42
CA TYR A 125 3.77 6.07 -11.29
C TYR A 125 2.33 6.47 -11.66
N MET A 126 2.14 7.60 -12.35
CA MET A 126 0.81 8.07 -12.76
C MET A 126 0.12 7.13 -13.74
N ILE A 127 0.88 6.48 -14.64
CA ILE A 127 0.34 5.56 -15.65
C ILE A 127 0.12 4.16 -15.07
N LYS A 128 1.10 3.63 -14.33
CA LYS A 128 1.11 2.23 -13.87
C LYS A 128 0.61 2.06 -12.42
N GLY A 129 0.64 3.13 -11.60
CA GLY A 129 0.38 3.09 -10.16
C GLY A 129 1.56 2.62 -9.32
N PHE A 130 2.72 2.38 -9.91
CA PHE A 130 3.96 2.02 -9.22
C PHE A 130 5.19 2.45 -10.02
N THR A 131 6.33 2.56 -9.33
CA THR A 131 7.67 2.69 -9.90
C THR A 131 8.63 1.87 -9.03
N MET A 132 9.59 1.16 -9.64
CA MET A 132 10.52 0.28 -8.93
C MET A 132 11.94 0.42 -9.50
N ASP A 133 12.91 0.21 -8.63
CA ASP A 133 14.31 0.04 -8.97
C ASP A 133 14.67 -1.46 -8.89
N ASP A 134 14.48 -2.17 -10.00
CA ASP A 134 14.67 -3.61 -10.09
C ASP A 134 16.09 -4.03 -9.77
N GLU A 135 17.08 -3.25 -10.19
CA GLU A 135 18.51 -3.55 -9.94
C GLU A 135 18.83 -3.43 -8.45
N ARG A 136 18.37 -2.37 -7.82
CA ARG A 136 18.54 -2.18 -6.38
C ARG A 136 17.89 -3.31 -5.58
N LEU A 137 16.66 -3.69 -5.94
CA LEU A 137 15.94 -4.78 -5.27
C LEU A 137 16.62 -6.14 -5.43
N LYS A 138 17.26 -6.40 -6.59
CA LYS A 138 18.03 -7.63 -6.84
C LYS A 138 19.38 -7.66 -6.13
N ASN A 139 20.13 -6.55 -6.18
CA ASN A 139 21.52 -6.52 -5.74
C ASN A 139 21.72 -6.41 -4.23
N LEU A 140 20.79 -5.79 -3.50
CA LEU A 140 20.90 -5.61 -2.05
C LEU A 140 20.26 -6.75 -1.24
N GLY A 141 19.90 -7.88 -1.88
CA GLY A 141 19.12 -8.92 -1.23
C GLY A 141 17.76 -8.43 -0.74
N GLY A 142 17.36 -7.23 -1.20
CA GLY A 142 16.09 -6.60 -0.94
C GLY A 142 15.91 -6.02 0.47
N GLY A 143 16.79 -6.30 1.42
CA GLY A 143 16.65 -5.83 2.80
C GLY A 143 15.21 -6.02 3.33
N ASN A 144 14.75 -5.10 4.17
CA ASN A 144 13.36 -5.08 4.64
C ASN A 144 12.36 -4.71 3.53
N TYR A 145 12.77 -3.87 2.56
CA TYR A 145 11.90 -3.40 1.46
C TYR A 145 11.49 -4.51 0.48
N TRP A 146 12.32 -5.55 0.28
CA TRP A 146 11.94 -6.72 -0.50
C TRP A 146 10.76 -7.48 0.13
N ARG A 147 10.75 -7.63 1.45
CA ARG A 147 9.66 -8.28 2.18
C ARG A 147 8.39 -7.43 2.10
N GLU A 148 8.49 -6.14 2.33
CA GLU A 148 7.39 -5.18 2.20
C GLU A 148 6.77 -5.25 0.79
N LEU A 149 7.60 -5.21 -0.26
CA LEU A 149 7.14 -5.33 -1.64
C LEU A 149 6.40 -6.64 -1.89
N LEU A 150 6.94 -7.78 -1.43
CA LEU A 150 6.29 -9.08 -1.56
C LEU A 150 4.95 -9.12 -0.83
N GLU A 151 4.87 -8.60 0.38
CA GLU A 151 3.64 -8.55 1.16
C GLU A 151 2.60 -7.67 0.45
N ARG A 152 2.99 -6.53 -0.07
CA ARG A 152 2.13 -5.63 -0.83
C ARG A 152 1.62 -6.27 -2.13
N ILE A 153 2.48 -6.96 -2.88
CA ILE A 153 2.07 -7.69 -4.09
C ILE A 153 1.07 -8.79 -3.74
N ARG A 154 1.32 -9.56 -2.67
CA ARG A 154 0.40 -10.60 -2.21
C ARG A 154 -0.94 -10.05 -1.76
N ASP A 155 -0.94 -8.92 -1.06
CA ASP A 155 -2.16 -8.24 -0.64
C ASP A 155 -3.00 -7.75 -1.84
N ILE A 156 -2.37 -7.13 -2.83
CA ILE A 156 -3.05 -6.74 -4.08
C ILE A 156 -3.64 -7.98 -4.78
N ARG A 157 -2.86 -9.06 -4.89
CA ARG A 157 -3.25 -10.29 -5.57
C ARG A 157 -4.42 -11.01 -4.88
N SER A 158 -4.49 -10.94 -3.56
CA SER A 158 -5.57 -11.53 -2.76
C SER A 158 -6.80 -10.62 -2.61
N SER A 159 -6.77 -9.39 -3.16
CA SER A 159 -7.95 -8.53 -3.15
C SER A 159 -9.07 -9.16 -3.97
N GLU A 160 -10.33 -9.01 -3.52
CA GLU A 160 -11.47 -9.70 -4.14
C GLU A 160 -11.58 -9.46 -5.66
N LYS A 161 -11.35 -8.23 -6.11
CA LYS A 161 -11.43 -7.90 -7.55
C LYS A 161 -10.32 -8.56 -8.37
N VAL A 162 -9.09 -8.54 -7.86
CA VAL A 162 -7.93 -9.12 -8.57
C VAL A 162 -8.01 -10.63 -8.54
N MET A 163 -8.35 -11.21 -7.40
CA MET A 163 -8.56 -12.65 -7.24
C MET A 163 -9.68 -13.14 -8.19
N TYR A 164 -10.82 -12.43 -8.23
CA TYR A 164 -11.90 -12.76 -9.16
C TYR A 164 -11.45 -12.75 -10.62
N ARG A 165 -10.71 -11.73 -11.03
CA ARG A 165 -10.17 -11.63 -12.38
C ARG A 165 -9.19 -12.76 -12.70
N GLN A 166 -8.25 -13.04 -11.80
CA GLN A 166 -7.29 -14.14 -11.97
C GLN A 166 -7.97 -15.50 -12.06
N VAL A 167 -9.01 -15.74 -11.24
CA VAL A 167 -9.81 -16.97 -11.35
C VAL A 167 -10.50 -17.05 -12.71
N LEU A 168 -11.09 -15.96 -13.20
CA LEU A 168 -11.70 -15.94 -14.53
C LEU A 168 -10.69 -16.19 -15.65
N ASP A 169 -9.51 -15.56 -15.58
CA ASP A 169 -8.44 -15.73 -16.57
C ASP A 169 -7.97 -17.20 -16.60
N LEU A 170 -7.84 -17.79 -15.42
CA LEU A 170 -7.51 -19.22 -15.26
C LEU A 170 -8.57 -20.13 -15.86
N TYR A 171 -9.85 -19.82 -15.61
CA TYR A 171 -10.96 -20.59 -16.20
C TYR A 171 -11.07 -20.46 -17.68
N ALA A 172 -10.76 -19.29 -18.23
CA ALA A 172 -10.73 -19.11 -19.68
C ALA A 172 -9.76 -20.09 -20.36
N THR A 173 -8.83 -20.69 -19.62
CA THR A 173 -7.92 -21.74 -20.10
C THR A 173 -8.48 -23.15 -19.92
N SER A 174 -9.59 -23.35 -19.19
CA SER A 174 -10.20 -24.66 -19.00
C SER A 174 -10.94 -25.13 -20.25
N VAL A 175 -10.92 -26.44 -20.49
CA VAL A 175 -11.58 -27.06 -21.64
C VAL A 175 -13.11 -26.92 -21.60
N ASP A 176 -13.66 -26.90 -20.40
CA ASP A 176 -15.11 -26.86 -20.09
C ASP A 176 -15.59 -25.46 -19.67
N TYR A 177 -14.79 -24.41 -19.90
CA TYR A 177 -15.18 -23.06 -19.50
C TYR A 177 -16.38 -22.53 -20.30
N ASN A 178 -17.39 -22.07 -19.55
CA ASN A 178 -18.53 -21.34 -20.08
C ASN A 178 -18.81 -20.09 -19.24
N PRO A 179 -18.49 -18.88 -19.74
CA PRO A 179 -18.61 -17.64 -18.95
C PRO A 179 -20.03 -17.29 -18.51
N ARG A 180 -21.05 -17.93 -19.10
CA ARG A 180 -22.48 -17.70 -18.79
C ARG A 180 -23.06 -18.77 -17.89
N SER A 181 -22.30 -19.79 -17.52
CA SER A 181 -22.82 -20.88 -16.68
C SER A 181 -22.88 -20.49 -15.21
N ALA A 182 -23.92 -20.95 -14.52
CA ALA A 182 -24.04 -20.82 -13.05
C ALA A 182 -22.91 -21.54 -12.31
N GLU A 183 -22.32 -22.55 -12.95
CA GLU A 183 -21.20 -23.34 -12.42
C GLU A 183 -19.93 -22.48 -12.25
N SER A 184 -19.64 -21.57 -13.19
CA SER A 184 -18.49 -20.66 -13.06
C SER A 184 -18.62 -19.71 -11.88
N VAL A 185 -19.83 -19.22 -11.57
CA VAL A 185 -20.10 -18.39 -10.39
C VAL A 185 -19.99 -19.21 -9.09
N ALA A 186 -20.54 -20.42 -9.09
CA ALA A 186 -20.50 -21.32 -7.93
C ALA A 186 -19.05 -21.70 -7.58
N PHE A 187 -18.25 -21.93 -8.60
CA PHE A 187 -16.85 -22.28 -8.41
C PHE A 187 -16.03 -21.14 -7.79
N PHE A 188 -16.17 -19.91 -8.25
CA PHE A 188 -15.47 -18.77 -7.62
C PHE A 188 -15.74 -18.72 -6.11
N LYS A 189 -17.01 -18.85 -5.73
CA LYS A 189 -17.39 -18.89 -4.31
C LYS A 189 -16.75 -20.08 -3.57
N MET A 190 -16.63 -21.22 -4.23
CA MET A 190 -16.00 -22.41 -3.65
C MET A 190 -14.51 -22.18 -3.42
N VAL A 191 -13.78 -21.67 -4.40
CA VAL A 191 -12.34 -21.36 -4.27
C VAL A 191 -12.10 -20.35 -3.15
N GLN A 192 -12.87 -19.27 -3.13
CA GLN A 192 -12.78 -18.24 -2.08
C GLN A 192 -13.03 -18.85 -0.69
N ASN A 193 -14.11 -19.62 -0.53
CA ASN A 193 -14.43 -20.25 0.76
C ASN A 193 -13.38 -21.26 1.21
N LYS A 194 -12.82 -22.06 0.30
CA LYS A 194 -11.74 -23.01 0.63
C LYS A 194 -10.49 -22.30 1.12
N LEU A 195 -10.09 -21.22 0.45
CA LEU A 195 -8.93 -20.41 0.84
C LEU A 195 -9.14 -19.73 2.20
N HIS A 196 -10.31 -19.15 2.43
CA HIS A 196 -10.67 -18.59 3.74
C HIS A 196 -10.64 -19.67 4.82
N TYR A 197 -11.31 -20.79 4.59
CA TYR A 197 -11.39 -21.87 5.58
C TYR A 197 -10.01 -22.41 5.95
N ALA A 198 -9.14 -22.61 4.98
CA ALA A 198 -7.77 -23.05 5.23
C ALA A 198 -6.96 -22.01 6.04
N ALA A 199 -7.19 -20.72 5.83
CA ALA A 199 -6.45 -19.68 6.53
C ALA A 199 -6.85 -19.50 8.01
N HIS A 200 -8.11 -19.76 8.36
CA HIS A 200 -8.62 -19.43 9.70
C HIS A 200 -9.80 -20.30 10.17
N GLY A 201 -10.11 -21.42 9.50
CA GLY A 201 -11.13 -22.40 9.92
C GLY A 201 -12.59 -21.98 9.68
N HIS A 202 -12.85 -20.88 8.96
CA HIS A 202 -14.19 -20.35 8.72
C HIS A 202 -14.38 -19.96 7.27
N THR A 203 -15.59 -20.05 6.75
CA THR A 203 -15.93 -19.45 5.45
C THR A 203 -16.00 -17.93 5.56
N ALA A 204 -15.94 -17.22 4.43
CA ALA A 204 -16.06 -15.76 4.41
C ALA A 204 -17.32 -15.25 5.10
N ALA A 205 -18.46 -15.94 4.92
CA ALA A 205 -19.72 -15.59 5.57
C ALA A 205 -19.69 -15.83 7.08
N GLU A 206 -19.06 -16.91 7.54
CA GLU A 206 -18.91 -17.23 8.96
C GLU A 206 -18.06 -16.19 9.68
N VAL A 207 -16.94 -15.76 9.09
CA VAL A 207 -16.08 -14.69 9.64
C VAL A 207 -16.88 -13.40 9.86
N ILE A 208 -17.61 -12.93 8.85
CA ILE A 208 -18.43 -11.72 8.98
C ILE A 208 -19.47 -11.91 10.09
N TYR A 209 -20.15 -13.07 10.09
CA TYR A 209 -21.20 -13.36 11.06
C TYR A 209 -20.68 -13.40 12.50
N GLU A 210 -19.56 -14.01 12.76
CA GLU A 210 -19.02 -14.20 14.11
C GLU A 210 -18.30 -12.95 14.63
N ARG A 211 -17.63 -12.19 13.75
CA ARG A 211 -16.76 -11.09 14.17
C ARG A 211 -17.42 -9.71 14.13
N ALA A 212 -18.48 -9.51 13.32
CA ALA A 212 -19.23 -8.26 13.32
C ALA A 212 -19.97 -8.07 14.66
N ASP A 213 -19.54 -7.06 15.43
CA ASP A 213 -20.01 -6.80 16.79
C ASP A 213 -19.85 -5.29 17.10
N ALA A 214 -20.98 -4.60 17.28
CA ALA A 214 -21.01 -3.16 17.53
C ALA A 214 -20.29 -2.74 18.82
N ASP A 215 -20.13 -3.67 19.78
CA ASP A 215 -19.51 -3.39 21.07
C ASP A 215 -17.96 -3.51 21.02
N LYS A 216 -17.40 -3.95 19.88
CA LYS A 216 -15.96 -4.00 19.63
C LYS A 216 -15.47 -2.72 18.96
N PRO A 217 -14.17 -2.35 19.15
CA PRO A 217 -13.56 -1.28 18.39
C PRO A 217 -13.77 -1.49 16.88
N PHE A 218 -14.23 -0.45 16.20
CA PHE A 218 -14.54 -0.47 14.77
C PHE A 218 -15.47 -1.63 14.35
N MET A 219 -16.38 -2.03 15.24
CA MET A 219 -17.29 -3.19 15.14
C MET A 219 -16.59 -4.51 14.76
N GLY A 220 -15.35 -4.70 15.20
CA GLY A 220 -14.54 -5.89 14.96
C GLY A 220 -13.76 -5.89 13.65
N LEU A 221 -13.82 -4.82 12.84
CA LEU A 221 -12.98 -4.68 11.67
C LEU A 221 -11.53 -4.31 12.07
N THR A 222 -10.59 -4.94 11.44
CA THR A 222 -9.14 -4.71 11.60
C THR A 222 -8.57 -3.82 10.49
N THR A 223 -9.26 -3.81 9.32
CA THR A 223 -8.84 -3.04 8.14
C THR A 223 -10.05 -2.38 7.49
N PHE A 224 -9.96 -1.09 7.18
CA PHE A 224 -10.99 -0.33 6.47
C PHE A 224 -10.38 0.95 5.89
N SER A 225 -11.11 1.65 5.02
CA SER A 225 -10.66 2.89 4.40
C SER A 225 -11.18 4.10 5.18
N GLY A 226 -10.29 5.07 5.48
CA GLY A 226 -10.64 6.28 6.24
C GLY A 226 -10.59 6.07 7.76
N ASP A 227 -11.13 7.04 8.51
CA ASP A 227 -11.05 7.05 9.98
C ASP A 227 -12.07 6.12 10.66
N PHE A 228 -13.16 5.77 9.97
CA PHE A 228 -14.24 4.91 10.46
C PHE A 228 -14.73 3.95 9.38
N PRO A 229 -15.18 2.73 9.79
CA PRO A 229 -15.75 1.76 8.87
C PRO A 229 -16.98 2.29 8.13
N THR A 230 -17.12 1.94 6.87
CA THR A 230 -18.25 2.28 6.01
C THR A 230 -19.18 1.07 5.77
N ALA A 231 -20.39 1.32 5.24
CA ALA A 231 -21.31 0.26 4.84
C ALA A 231 -20.76 -0.67 3.74
N LYS A 232 -19.68 -0.29 3.05
CA LYS A 232 -19.00 -1.16 2.07
C LYS A 232 -18.01 -2.10 2.75
N ASP A 233 -17.36 -1.65 3.82
CA ASP A 233 -16.30 -2.39 4.51
C ASP A 233 -16.86 -3.59 5.29
N ILE A 234 -18.08 -3.46 5.86
CA ILE A 234 -18.70 -4.50 6.68
C ILE A 234 -19.04 -5.80 5.94
N GLY A 235 -19.09 -5.75 4.61
CA GLY A 235 -19.40 -6.92 3.77
C GLY A 235 -18.18 -7.68 3.27
N ILE A 236 -16.97 -7.25 3.64
CA ILE A 236 -15.71 -7.81 3.19
C ILE A 236 -15.10 -8.63 4.32
N ALA A 237 -15.11 -9.96 4.20
CA ALA A 237 -14.60 -10.88 5.24
C ALA A 237 -13.12 -10.60 5.59
N LYS A 238 -12.32 -10.25 4.61
CA LYS A 238 -10.91 -9.90 4.76
C LYS A 238 -10.68 -8.78 5.79
N ASN A 239 -11.62 -7.85 5.91
CA ASN A 239 -11.55 -6.71 6.83
C ASN A 239 -11.69 -7.10 8.32
N TYR A 240 -12.10 -8.32 8.61
CA TYR A 240 -12.24 -8.84 9.97
C TYR A 240 -11.12 -9.80 10.37
N LEU A 241 -10.14 -10.04 9.48
CA LEU A 241 -9.04 -10.95 9.74
C LEU A 241 -7.96 -10.27 10.57
N THR A 242 -7.31 -11.04 11.43
CA THR A 242 -6.07 -10.60 12.08
C THR A 242 -4.96 -10.48 11.04
N GLU A 243 -3.88 -9.76 11.38
CA GLU A 243 -2.72 -9.61 10.51
C GLU A 243 -2.12 -10.97 10.12
N GLU A 244 -2.05 -11.91 11.06
CA GLU A 244 -1.53 -13.26 10.83
C GLU A 244 -2.43 -14.07 9.87
N GLU A 245 -3.75 -14.09 10.12
CA GLU A 245 -4.73 -14.76 9.24
C GLU A 245 -4.71 -14.16 7.82
N LEU A 246 -4.61 -12.84 7.72
CA LEU A 246 -4.51 -12.15 6.46
C LEU A 246 -3.24 -12.53 5.70
N ARG A 247 -2.12 -12.61 6.41
CA ARG A 247 -0.83 -13.02 5.85
C ARG A 247 -0.86 -14.46 5.34
N ILE A 248 -1.46 -15.38 6.08
CA ILE A 248 -1.63 -16.78 5.67
C ILE A 248 -2.51 -16.85 4.42
N LEU A 249 -3.68 -16.19 4.44
CA LEU A 249 -4.59 -16.13 3.29
C LEU A 249 -3.89 -15.60 2.03
N ASN A 250 -3.14 -14.49 2.15
CA ASN A 250 -2.43 -13.88 1.05
C ASN A 250 -1.36 -14.82 0.45
N GLN A 251 -0.69 -15.60 1.28
CA GLN A 251 0.30 -16.58 0.82
C GLN A 251 -0.36 -17.77 0.11
N MET A 252 -1.47 -18.27 0.64
CA MET A 252 -2.22 -19.38 0.02
C MET A 252 -2.77 -18.99 -1.35
N VAL A 253 -3.38 -17.81 -1.43
CA VAL A 253 -3.88 -17.24 -2.70
C VAL A 253 -2.75 -17.14 -3.73
N SER A 254 -1.59 -16.61 -3.34
CA SER A 254 -0.44 -16.48 -4.22
C SER A 254 0.07 -17.83 -4.69
N GLY A 255 0.26 -18.80 -3.80
CA GLY A 255 0.74 -20.14 -4.13
C GLY A 255 -0.20 -20.89 -5.06
N TYR A 256 -1.52 -20.75 -4.86
CA TYR A 256 -2.51 -21.38 -5.74
C TYR A 256 -2.44 -20.81 -7.17
N PHE A 257 -2.39 -19.49 -7.31
CA PHE A 257 -2.30 -18.88 -8.63
C PHE A 257 -0.98 -19.14 -9.33
N ASP A 258 0.14 -19.13 -8.60
CA ASP A 258 1.46 -19.47 -9.17
C ASP A 258 1.48 -20.89 -9.73
N PHE A 259 0.91 -21.85 -8.99
CA PHE A 259 0.76 -23.23 -9.48
C PHE A 259 -0.11 -23.31 -10.74
N ALA A 260 -1.26 -22.67 -10.71
CA ALA A 260 -2.21 -22.69 -11.80
C ALA A 260 -1.64 -22.03 -13.08
N GLU A 261 -0.89 -20.94 -12.94
CA GLU A 261 -0.18 -20.27 -14.03
C GLU A 261 0.86 -21.19 -14.69
N VAL A 262 1.59 -21.99 -13.88
CA VAL A 262 2.53 -22.99 -14.41
C VAL A 262 1.83 -24.04 -15.28
N GLN A 263 0.61 -24.48 -14.93
CA GLN A 263 -0.14 -25.44 -15.75
C GLN A 263 -0.60 -24.79 -17.07
N ALA A 264 -1.04 -23.53 -17.02
CA ALA A 264 -1.42 -22.77 -18.22
C ALA A 264 -0.23 -22.58 -19.18
N ILE A 265 0.94 -22.21 -18.67
CA ILE A 265 2.18 -22.06 -19.46
C ILE A 265 2.59 -23.41 -20.13
N ARG A 266 2.37 -24.53 -19.44
CA ARG A 266 2.67 -25.88 -19.96
C ARG A 266 1.65 -26.37 -20.98
N HIS A 267 0.60 -25.59 -21.29
CA HIS A 267 -0.50 -25.96 -22.21
C HIS A 267 -1.11 -27.32 -21.89
N ARG A 268 -1.19 -27.69 -20.61
CA ARG A 268 -1.87 -28.92 -20.20
C ARG A 268 -3.36 -28.68 -20.17
N PRO A 269 -4.17 -29.47 -20.93
CA PRO A 269 -5.61 -29.35 -20.84
C PRO A 269 -6.06 -29.61 -19.41
N MET A 270 -6.78 -28.68 -18.82
CA MET A 270 -7.36 -28.82 -17.48
C MET A 270 -8.84 -28.50 -17.52
N TYR A 271 -9.61 -29.26 -16.76
CA TYR A 271 -11.02 -28.99 -16.50
C TYR A 271 -11.17 -28.14 -15.24
N MET A 272 -12.31 -27.51 -15.08
CA MET A 272 -12.59 -26.72 -13.86
C MET A 272 -12.47 -27.57 -12.58
N SER A 273 -12.88 -28.83 -12.62
CA SER A 273 -12.71 -29.80 -11.52
C SER A 273 -11.25 -30.01 -11.12
N ASP A 274 -10.33 -30.03 -12.10
CA ASP A 274 -8.91 -30.28 -11.85
C ASP A 274 -8.29 -29.12 -11.05
N TYR A 275 -8.72 -27.89 -11.31
CA TYR A 275 -8.29 -26.72 -10.54
C TYR A 275 -8.76 -26.77 -9.08
N VAL A 276 -9.96 -27.33 -8.80
CA VAL A 276 -10.43 -27.56 -7.40
C VAL A 276 -9.58 -28.63 -6.72
N GLU A 277 -9.35 -29.73 -7.40
CA GLU A 277 -8.54 -30.83 -6.87
C GLU A 277 -7.12 -30.36 -6.57
N GLN A 278 -6.54 -29.56 -7.44
CA GLN A 278 -5.21 -28.97 -7.22
C GLN A 278 -5.18 -28.02 -6.02
N LEU A 279 -6.22 -27.19 -5.85
CA LEU A 279 -6.36 -26.36 -4.66
C LEU A 279 -6.37 -27.22 -3.39
N ASP A 280 -7.20 -28.29 -3.37
CA ASP A 280 -7.29 -29.19 -2.24
C ASP A 280 -5.95 -29.89 -1.95
N ASN A 281 -5.20 -30.26 -2.99
CA ASN A 281 -3.87 -30.87 -2.84
C ASN A 281 -2.85 -29.87 -2.25
N ILE A 282 -2.87 -28.61 -2.69
CA ILE A 282 -2.02 -27.55 -2.15
C ILE A 282 -2.36 -27.34 -0.65
N LEU A 283 -3.63 -27.19 -0.30
CA LEU A 283 -4.07 -26.99 1.07
C LEU A 283 -3.68 -28.16 1.98
N ARG A 284 -3.85 -29.41 1.53
CA ARG A 284 -3.37 -30.58 2.29
C ARG A 284 -1.86 -30.62 2.45
N ALA A 285 -1.11 -30.20 1.42
CA ALA A 285 0.35 -30.17 1.46
C ALA A 285 0.90 -29.12 2.44
N THR A 286 0.12 -28.06 2.72
CA THR A 286 0.45 -27.05 3.75
C THR A 286 0.00 -27.47 5.16
N GLY A 287 -0.66 -28.63 5.28
CA GLY A 287 -1.15 -29.15 6.57
C GLY A 287 -2.50 -28.58 7.01
N GLU A 288 -3.19 -27.86 6.10
CA GLU A 288 -4.45 -27.19 6.41
C GLU A 288 -5.66 -28.10 6.17
N GLU A 289 -6.72 -27.85 6.91
CA GLU A 289 -8.00 -28.54 6.72
C GLU A 289 -8.71 -28.02 5.45
N VAL A 290 -9.19 -28.98 4.66
CA VAL A 290 -9.94 -28.67 3.43
C VAL A 290 -11.42 -28.56 3.73
N LEU A 291 -12.04 -27.47 3.32
CA LEU A 291 -13.49 -27.28 3.42
C LEU A 291 -14.22 -28.31 2.55
N THR A 292 -15.01 -29.19 3.19
CA THR A 292 -15.82 -30.23 2.53
C THR A 292 -17.32 -29.91 2.46
N HIS A 293 -17.75 -28.79 3.04
CA HIS A 293 -19.16 -28.38 3.13
C HIS A 293 -19.35 -26.91 2.69
N ALA A 294 -20.59 -26.49 2.51
CA ALA A 294 -20.89 -25.13 2.02
C ALA A 294 -20.75 -24.01 3.08
N GLY A 295 -20.35 -24.35 4.32
CA GLY A 295 -20.39 -23.47 5.49
C GLY A 295 -21.76 -23.55 6.21
N LYS A 296 -21.79 -23.11 7.45
CA LYS A 296 -23.01 -23.12 8.31
C LYS A 296 -23.83 -21.85 8.15
N ILE A 297 -23.21 -20.76 7.71
CA ILE A 297 -23.82 -19.43 7.59
C ILE A 297 -23.86 -19.03 6.13
N SER A 298 -25.03 -18.64 5.65
CA SER A 298 -25.20 -18.08 4.31
C SER A 298 -24.72 -16.63 4.25
N HIS A 299 -24.33 -16.18 3.07
CA HIS A 299 -23.95 -14.77 2.85
C HIS A 299 -25.08 -13.80 3.23
N ALA A 300 -26.35 -14.16 2.99
CA ALA A 300 -27.49 -13.33 3.36
C ALA A 300 -27.59 -13.13 4.89
N GLN A 301 -27.45 -14.21 5.66
CA GLN A 301 -27.44 -14.15 7.13
C GLN A 301 -26.27 -13.33 7.67
N ALA A 302 -25.07 -13.50 7.11
CA ALA A 302 -23.90 -12.73 7.49
C ALA A 302 -24.10 -11.23 7.23
N MET A 303 -24.62 -10.86 6.07
CA MET A 303 -24.87 -9.47 5.70
C MET A 303 -26.02 -8.84 6.50
N GLU A 304 -27.04 -9.60 6.85
CA GLU A 304 -28.13 -9.14 7.72
C GLU A 304 -27.58 -8.76 9.10
N LYS A 305 -26.80 -9.66 9.72
CA LYS A 305 -26.15 -9.40 11.00
C LYS A 305 -25.19 -8.20 10.93
N ALA A 306 -24.28 -8.20 9.96
CA ALA A 306 -23.31 -7.11 9.81
C ALA A 306 -23.98 -5.74 9.66
N LYS A 307 -25.09 -5.65 8.91
CA LYS A 307 -25.86 -4.41 8.77
C LYS A 307 -26.56 -4.01 10.07
N ALA A 308 -27.07 -4.97 10.84
CA ALA A 308 -27.69 -4.71 12.14
C ALA A 308 -26.65 -4.17 13.14
N GLU A 309 -25.48 -4.83 13.22
CA GLU A 309 -24.38 -4.39 14.08
C GLU A 309 -23.81 -3.02 13.63
N TYR A 310 -23.68 -2.79 12.34
CA TYR A 310 -23.25 -1.49 11.82
C TYR A 310 -24.19 -0.34 12.19
N LYS A 311 -25.51 -0.59 12.14
CA LYS A 311 -26.49 0.39 12.57
C LYS A 311 -26.40 0.70 14.07
N ARG A 312 -26.12 -0.33 14.91
CA ARG A 312 -25.87 -0.14 16.34
C ARG A 312 -24.57 0.65 16.57
N TYR A 313 -23.50 0.28 15.89
CA TYR A 313 -22.20 0.97 15.94
C TYR A 313 -22.34 2.45 15.58
N GLN A 314 -23.04 2.78 14.49
CA GLN A 314 -23.30 4.16 14.10
C GLN A 314 -24.06 4.94 15.19
N ALA A 315 -25.04 4.34 15.82
CA ALA A 315 -25.80 4.98 16.89
C ALA A 315 -24.97 5.24 18.15
N GLN A 316 -23.92 4.45 18.39
CA GLN A 316 -23.01 4.61 19.52
C GLN A 316 -21.86 5.63 19.24
N THR A 317 -21.44 5.77 17.99
CA THR A 317 -20.24 6.54 17.61
C THR A 317 -20.55 7.89 17.01
N LEU A 318 -21.73 8.10 16.43
CA LEU A 318 -22.13 9.38 15.83
C LEU A 318 -22.64 10.34 16.91
N SER A 319 -22.12 11.57 16.92
CA SER A 319 -22.70 12.65 17.67
C SER A 319 -24.07 13.05 17.07
N PRO A 320 -25.00 13.63 17.84
CA PRO A 320 -26.29 14.09 17.31
C PRO A 320 -26.18 15.06 16.11
N VAL A 321 -25.11 15.83 16.05
CA VAL A 321 -24.82 16.77 14.95
C VAL A 321 -24.44 16.03 13.66
N GLU A 322 -23.63 14.98 13.79
CA GLU A 322 -23.22 14.14 12.66
C GLU A 322 -24.39 13.30 12.12
N GLU A 323 -25.28 12.83 12.99
CA GLU A 323 -26.54 12.18 12.57
C GLU A 323 -27.43 13.09 11.72
N GLU A 324 -27.60 14.35 12.14
CA GLU A 324 -28.40 15.33 11.41
C GLU A 324 -27.77 15.67 10.06
N TYR A 325 -26.47 15.83 10.02
CA TYR A 325 -25.70 16.06 8.78
C TYR A 325 -25.85 14.90 7.80
N LEU A 326 -25.70 13.64 8.26
CA LEU A 326 -25.87 12.47 7.41
C LEU A 326 -27.32 12.28 6.91
N LYS A 327 -28.33 12.64 7.71
CA LYS A 327 -29.75 12.67 7.28
C LYS A 327 -29.96 13.67 6.15
N THR A 328 -29.38 14.84 6.29
CA THR A 328 -29.45 15.92 5.29
C THR A 328 -28.82 15.51 3.96
N ILE A 329 -27.61 14.91 3.99
CA ILE A 329 -26.93 14.40 2.78
C ILE A 329 -27.73 13.31 2.09
N LYS A 330 -28.33 12.36 2.87
CA LYS A 330 -29.17 11.31 2.30
C LYS A 330 -30.43 11.86 1.65
N GLN A 331 -31.02 12.91 2.21
CA GLN A 331 -32.19 13.59 1.62
C GLN A 331 -31.81 14.31 0.32
N LEU A 332 -30.72 15.07 0.33
CA LEU A 332 -30.19 15.74 -0.87
C LEU A 332 -29.86 14.75 -1.99
N GLY A 333 -29.25 13.60 -1.66
CA GLY A 333 -28.95 12.56 -2.62
C GLY A 333 -30.20 11.88 -3.23
N LYS A 334 -31.28 11.72 -2.44
CA LYS A 334 -32.59 11.23 -2.96
C LYS A 334 -33.23 12.28 -3.87
N THR A 335 -33.22 13.53 -3.47
CA THR A 335 -33.80 14.63 -4.26
C THR A 335 -33.06 14.80 -5.60
N ALA A 336 -31.72 14.68 -5.59
CA ALA A 336 -30.90 14.72 -6.81
C ALA A 336 -31.19 13.55 -7.75
N LYS A 337 -31.36 12.33 -7.25
CA LYS A 337 -31.74 11.16 -8.05
C LYS A 337 -33.12 11.33 -8.67
N THR A 338 -34.11 11.76 -7.88
CA THR A 338 -35.48 11.99 -8.36
C THR A 338 -35.54 13.13 -9.39
N ALA A 339 -34.67 14.13 -9.28
CA ALA A 339 -34.55 15.20 -10.26
C ALA A 339 -33.93 14.73 -11.58
N ALA A 340 -32.90 13.85 -11.49
CA ALA A 340 -32.27 13.24 -12.67
C ALA A 340 -33.23 12.30 -13.42
N GLU A 341 -33.99 11.47 -12.71
CA GLU A 341 -35.00 10.58 -13.30
C GLU A 341 -36.14 11.35 -13.99
N LYS A 342 -36.53 12.52 -13.48
CA LYS A 342 -37.53 13.39 -14.11
C LYS A 342 -37.01 14.13 -15.35
N GLN A 343 -35.70 14.33 -15.48
CA GLN A 343 -35.10 14.92 -16.68
C GLN A 343 -34.98 13.90 -17.83
N ASP A 344 -34.71 12.64 -17.51
CA ASP A 344 -34.68 11.57 -18.52
C ASP A 344 -36.09 11.26 -19.10
N ASP A 345 -37.12 11.29 -18.26
CA ASP A 345 -38.52 11.08 -18.72
C ASP A 345 -39.09 12.23 -19.56
N SER A 346 -38.44 13.42 -19.52
CA SER A 346 -38.87 14.60 -20.29
C SER A 346 -38.15 14.77 -21.63
N SER A 347 -37.23 13.87 -21.99
CA SER A 347 -36.39 13.96 -23.20
C SER A 347 -36.73 12.94 -24.30
N ASP A 348 -37.92 12.34 -24.26
CA ASP A 348 -38.43 11.51 -25.37
C ASP A 348 -39.38 12.37 -26.26
N PRO A 349 -38.92 12.90 -27.42
CA PRO A 349 -39.81 13.55 -28.37
C PRO A 349 -40.34 12.52 -29.34
N SER A 350 -41.65 12.40 -29.37
CA SER A 350 -42.49 11.74 -30.40
C SER A 350 -42.01 12.00 -31.82
#